data_419d72e81e61e1ba0770b710488bbe83
#
_entry.id   419d72e81e61e1ba0770b710488bbe83
#
_cell.length_a   1.000
_cell.length_b   1.000
_cell.length_c   1.000
_cell.angle_alpha   90.00
_cell.angle_beta   90.00
_cell.angle_gamma   90.00
#
_symmetry.space_group_name_H-M   'P 1'
#
loop_
_entity.id
_entity.type
_entity.pdbx_description
1 polymer ?
#
loop_
_entity_poly.entity_id
_entity_poly.type
_entity_poly.pdbx_seq_one_letter_code
_entity_poly.pdbx_strand_id
1 'polypeptide(L)'
;MTEMDDNHSLSVSRDADGVIVVHGDIDVAGGPILEAALSKTDGTRPVVIDLDDVFFIDSSGLRCLLGAGRRARDRGTSVVLRGVGSEVLRLLEITGTTDQFSIEHRNG
;
A
#
# COMPACT_ATOMS: atom_id res chain seq x y z
N MET A 1 -1.32 -30.16 -4.17
CA MET A 1 -1.24 -29.59 -4.18
C MET A 1 -1.65 -28.68 -4.11
N THR A 2 -1.69 -28.37 -4.04
CA THR A 2 -1.87 -27.61 -4.00
C THR A 2 -1.98 -26.60 -4.13
N GLU A 3 -2.05 -26.47 -4.31
CA GLU A 3 -2.08 -25.51 -4.54
C GLU A 3 -2.63 -24.61 -4.48
N MET A 4 -2.71 -24.25 -4.26
CA MET A 4 -3.14 -23.38 -4.25
C MET A 4 -3.54 -22.39 -4.09
N ASP A 5 -3.97 -22.30 -4.04
CA ASP A 5 -4.46 -21.23 -3.86
C ASP A 5 -3.86 -19.94 -3.58
N ASP A 6 -3.03 -19.57 -4.06
CA ASP A 6 -2.22 -18.43 -3.83
C ASP A 6 -2.66 -17.22 -4.58
N ASN A 7 -3.90 -17.19 -5.00
CA ASN A 7 -4.41 -16.11 -5.83
C ASN A 7 -4.46 -14.78 -5.11
N HIS A 8 -4.43 -14.82 -3.77
CA HIS A 8 -4.54 -13.61 -2.97
C HIS A 8 -3.23 -13.25 -2.28
N SER A 9 -2.18 -14.01 -2.55
CA SER A 9 -0.87 -13.71 -1.97
C SER A 9 -0.35 -12.38 -2.49
N LEU A 10 0.25 -11.61 -1.60
CA LEU A 10 0.81 -10.33 -1.97
C LEU A 10 2.03 -10.50 -2.84
N SER A 11 2.10 -9.72 -3.90
CA SER A 11 3.33 -9.53 -4.64
C SER A 11 3.52 -8.05 -4.87
N VAL A 12 4.77 -7.63 -4.91
CA VAL A 12 5.11 -6.22 -5.05
C VAL A 12 6.13 -6.09 -6.17
N SER A 13 5.90 -5.13 -7.04
CA SER A 13 6.84 -4.81 -8.10
C SER A 13 7.03 -3.30 -8.16
N ARG A 14 7.97 -2.85 -8.95
CA ARG A 14 8.23 -1.42 -9.11
C ARG A 14 8.24 -1.14 -10.60
N ASP A 15 7.46 -0.15 -11.03
CA ASP A 15 7.41 0.16 -12.45
C ASP A 15 8.55 1.11 -12.85
N ALA A 16 8.57 1.50 -14.12
CA ALA A 16 9.64 2.33 -14.66
C ALA A 16 9.72 3.70 -14.01
N ASP A 17 8.60 4.19 -13.48
CA ASP A 17 8.53 5.49 -12.81
C ASP A 17 8.82 5.40 -11.32
N GLY A 18 9.12 4.20 -10.82
CA GLY A 18 9.38 3.99 -9.40
C GLY A 18 8.15 3.80 -8.57
N VAL A 19 6.97 3.67 -9.19
CA VAL A 19 5.73 3.40 -8.46
C VAL A 19 5.77 1.97 -7.92
N ILE A 20 5.43 1.83 -6.64
CA ILE A 20 5.35 0.52 -6.01
C ILE A 20 3.98 -0.06 -6.33
N VAL A 21 3.96 -1.12 -7.13
CA VAL A 21 2.70 -1.74 -7.57
C VAL A 21 2.47 -2.98 -6.72
N VAL A 22 1.32 -3.01 -6.06
CA VAL A 22 0.96 -4.10 -5.14
C VAL A 22 -0.16 -4.91 -5.75
N HIS A 23 -0.01 -6.23 -5.74
CA HIS A 23 -1.05 -7.16 -6.18
C HIS A 23 -1.39 -8.09 -5.02
N GLY A 24 -2.67 -8.35 -4.86
CA GLY A 24 -3.13 -9.28 -3.83
C GLY A 24 -3.54 -8.56 -2.56
N ASP A 25 -3.75 -9.35 -1.51
CA ASP A 25 -4.23 -8.82 -0.23
C ASP A 25 -3.07 -8.38 0.64
N ILE A 26 -3.25 -7.26 1.35
CA ILE A 26 -2.24 -6.80 2.31
C ILE A 26 -2.67 -7.26 3.69
N ASP A 27 -2.13 -8.39 4.11
CA ASP A 27 -2.48 -9.02 5.38
C ASP A 27 -1.20 -9.31 6.17
N VAL A 28 -1.35 -10.08 7.24
CA VAL A 28 -0.23 -10.42 8.12
C VAL A 28 0.92 -11.06 7.34
N ALA A 29 0.59 -11.97 6.41
CA ALA A 29 1.62 -12.67 5.66
C ALA A 29 2.30 -11.76 4.65
N GLY A 30 1.57 -10.80 4.08
CA GLY A 30 2.10 -9.91 3.06
C GLY A 30 2.84 -8.70 3.63
N GLY A 31 2.58 -8.36 4.89
CA GLY A 31 3.17 -7.17 5.51
C GLY A 31 4.68 -7.07 5.36
N PRO A 32 5.44 -8.11 5.70
CA PRO A 32 6.90 -8.04 5.57
C PRO A 32 7.37 -7.83 4.14
N ILE A 33 6.66 -8.35 3.15
CA ILE A 33 7.01 -8.16 1.74
C ILE A 33 6.84 -6.68 1.37
N LEU A 34 5.72 -6.10 1.77
CA LEU A 34 5.46 -4.70 1.49
C LEU A 34 6.44 -3.80 2.25
N GLU A 35 6.70 -4.14 3.51
CA GLU A 35 7.64 -3.37 4.32
C GLU A 35 9.02 -3.34 3.69
N ALA A 36 9.49 -4.47 3.18
CA ALA A 36 10.79 -4.55 2.52
C ALA A 36 10.84 -3.66 1.30
N ALA A 37 9.76 -3.63 0.51
CA ALA A 37 9.72 -2.77 -0.67
C ALA A 37 9.71 -1.29 -0.30
N LEU A 38 8.96 -0.95 0.74
CA LEU A 38 8.86 0.44 1.18
C LEU A 38 10.17 0.96 1.76
N SER A 39 10.94 0.09 2.41
CA SER A 39 12.19 0.50 3.02
C SER A 39 13.28 0.81 1.99
N LYS A 40 13.07 0.44 0.73
CA LYS A 40 14.05 0.69 -0.34
C LYS A 40 13.84 2.01 -1.06
N THR A 41 12.88 2.82 -0.64
CA THR A 41 12.67 4.11 -1.27
C THR A 41 13.75 5.09 -0.81
N ASP A 42 14.08 6.06 -1.64
CA ASP A 42 15.15 6.99 -1.31
C ASP A 42 14.73 8.07 -0.30
N GLY A 43 13.45 8.23 -0.09
CA GLY A 43 12.94 9.13 0.93
C GLY A 43 12.95 10.60 0.59
N THR A 44 13.38 10.97 -0.62
CA THR A 44 13.44 12.38 -1.02
C THR A 44 12.27 12.79 -1.90
N ARG A 45 11.53 11.84 -2.44
CA ARG A 45 10.40 12.10 -3.32
C ARG A 45 9.18 11.41 -2.76
N PRO A 46 7.98 11.84 -3.15
CA PRO A 46 6.78 11.14 -2.73
C PRO A 46 6.83 9.67 -3.11
N VAL A 47 6.37 8.84 -2.20
CA VAL A 47 6.28 7.40 -2.43
C VAL A 47 4.90 7.14 -3.00
N VAL A 48 4.83 6.61 -4.21
CA VAL A 48 3.56 6.29 -4.84
C VAL A 48 3.35 4.78 -4.76
N ILE A 49 2.25 4.39 -4.17
CA ILE A 49 1.87 2.99 -4.02
C ILE A 49 0.59 2.76 -4.80
N ASP A 50 0.65 1.89 -5.81
CA ASP A 50 -0.50 1.59 -6.65
C ASP A 50 -1.25 0.41 -6.03
N LEU A 51 -2.47 0.66 -5.60
CA LEU A 51 -3.34 -0.32 -4.95
C LEU A 51 -4.52 -0.72 -5.84
N ASP A 52 -4.42 -0.46 -7.13
CA ASP A 52 -5.53 -0.72 -8.04
C ASP A 52 -5.93 -2.20 -8.03
N ASP A 53 -5.00 -3.08 -7.77
CA ASP A 53 -5.22 -4.52 -7.74
C ASP A 53 -5.31 -5.08 -6.32
N VAL A 54 -5.52 -4.21 -5.33
CA VAL A 54 -5.67 -4.60 -3.93
C VAL A 54 -7.12 -4.40 -3.53
N PHE A 55 -7.78 -5.49 -3.12
CA PHE A 55 -9.19 -5.44 -2.75
C PHE A 55 -9.42 -5.69 -1.27
N PHE A 56 -8.38 -6.07 -0.54
CA PHE A 56 -8.49 -6.33 0.88
C PHE A 56 -7.22 -5.89 1.59
N ILE A 57 -7.39 -5.26 2.74
CA ILE A 57 -6.29 -4.89 3.62
C ILE A 57 -6.79 -5.07 5.05
N ASP A 58 -5.99 -5.70 5.90
CA ASP A 58 -6.35 -5.83 7.31
C ASP A 58 -5.56 -4.82 8.15
N SER A 59 -5.69 -4.90 9.45
CA SER A 59 -5.04 -3.94 10.34
C SER A 59 -3.51 -4.04 10.27
N SER A 60 -2.98 -5.22 9.97
CA SER A 60 -1.53 -5.37 9.79
C SER A 60 -1.05 -4.64 8.56
N GLY A 61 -1.80 -4.75 7.45
CA GLY A 61 -1.47 -4.02 6.23
C GLY A 61 -1.59 -2.53 6.42
N LEU A 62 -2.65 -2.11 7.09
CA LEU A 62 -2.83 -0.69 7.39
C LEU A 62 -1.66 -0.14 8.20
N ARG A 63 -1.21 -0.88 9.19
CA ARG A 63 -0.07 -0.46 10.01
C ARG A 63 1.18 -0.27 9.16
N CYS A 64 1.39 -1.14 8.20
CA CYS A 64 2.50 -1.04 7.27
C CYS A 64 2.44 0.27 6.48
N LEU A 65 1.27 0.59 5.93
CA LEU A 65 1.08 1.81 5.17
C LEU A 65 1.25 3.05 6.05
N LEU A 66 0.71 3.01 7.27
CA LEU A 66 0.85 4.13 8.20
C LEU A 66 2.30 4.37 8.58
N GLY A 67 3.07 3.31 8.74
CA GLY A 67 4.51 3.43 8.99
C GLY A 67 5.23 4.11 7.85
N ALA A 68 4.88 3.76 6.62
CA ALA A 68 5.45 4.40 5.45
C ALA A 68 5.10 5.89 5.41
N GLY A 69 3.85 6.21 5.71
CA GLY A 69 3.41 7.61 5.75
C GLY A 69 4.17 8.43 6.77
N ARG A 70 4.40 7.86 7.96
CA ARG A 70 5.13 8.53 9.00
C ARG A 70 6.58 8.77 8.59
N ARG A 71 7.22 7.77 8.01
CA ARG A 71 8.62 7.92 7.57
C ARG A 71 8.73 8.98 6.47
N ALA A 72 7.75 9.03 5.56
CA ALA A 72 7.75 10.04 4.51
C ALA A 72 7.63 11.44 5.10
N ARG A 73 6.70 11.63 6.04
CA ARG A 73 6.54 12.94 6.68
C ARG A 73 7.80 13.36 7.42
N ASP A 74 8.46 12.43 8.07
CA ASP A 74 9.69 12.74 8.79
C ASP A 74 10.79 13.21 7.85
N ARG A 75 10.70 12.85 6.58
CA ARG A 75 11.67 13.25 5.56
C ARG A 75 11.17 14.40 4.69
N GLY A 76 10.03 14.99 5.05
CA GLY A 76 9.48 16.11 4.32
C GLY A 76 8.79 15.76 3.02
N THR A 77 8.38 14.52 2.87
CA THR A 77 7.66 14.08 1.68
C THR A 77 6.34 13.40 2.09
N SER A 78 5.73 12.65 1.20
CA SER A 78 4.42 12.08 1.45
C SER A 78 4.27 10.73 0.77
N VAL A 79 3.22 9.99 1.17
CA VAL A 79 2.83 8.76 0.49
C VAL A 79 1.55 9.02 -0.29
N VAL A 80 1.56 8.65 -1.56
CA VAL A 80 0.40 8.73 -2.43
C VAL A 80 -0.13 7.30 -2.61
N LEU A 81 -1.39 7.08 -2.25
CA LEU A 81 -2.06 5.81 -2.52
C LEU A 81 -2.90 5.99 -3.77
N ARG A 82 -2.53 5.30 -4.83
CA ARG A 82 -3.17 5.43 -6.13
C ARG A 82 -4.10 4.26 -6.39
N GLY A 83 -5.24 4.53 -7.00
CA GLY A 83 -6.15 3.47 -7.41
C GLY A 83 -6.88 2.83 -6.25
N VAL A 84 -7.15 3.60 -5.18
CA VAL A 84 -7.76 3.06 -3.97
C VAL A 84 -9.22 2.70 -4.25
N GLY A 85 -9.56 1.44 -4.04
CA GLY A 85 -10.92 0.96 -4.21
C GLY A 85 -11.76 1.22 -2.97
N SER A 86 -13.07 0.95 -3.09
CA SER A 86 -14.02 1.32 -2.04
C SER A 86 -13.77 0.58 -0.73
N GLU A 87 -13.33 -0.69 -0.80
CA GLU A 87 -13.10 -1.47 0.42
C GLU A 87 -11.93 -0.92 1.21
N VAL A 88 -10.84 -0.61 0.53
CA VAL A 88 -9.66 -0.06 1.19
C VAL A 88 -9.96 1.34 1.71
N LEU A 89 -10.62 2.16 0.90
CA LEU A 89 -10.99 3.51 1.31
C LEU A 89 -11.86 3.49 2.56
N ARG A 90 -12.81 2.55 2.61
CA ARG A 90 -13.70 2.43 3.76
C ARG A 90 -12.91 2.15 5.04
N LEU A 91 -11.92 1.27 4.96
CA LEU A 91 -11.08 0.98 6.13
C LEU A 91 -10.33 2.23 6.57
N LEU A 92 -9.79 2.98 5.63
CA LEU A 92 -9.07 4.22 5.96
C LEU A 92 -10.01 5.23 6.63
N GLU A 93 -11.23 5.33 6.13
CA GLU A 93 -12.21 6.25 6.71
C GLU A 93 -12.64 5.83 8.11
N ILE A 94 -12.91 4.54 8.30
CA ILE A 94 -13.34 4.03 9.60
C ILE A 94 -12.26 4.23 10.65
N THR A 95 -11.01 4.09 10.27
CA THR A 95 -9.88 4.23 11.19
C THR A 95 -9.40 5.66 11.32
N GLY A 96 -9.96 6.60 10.54
CA GLY A 96 -9.57 8.00 10.62
C GLY A 96 -8.19 8.27 10.09
N THR A 97 -7.72 7.48 9.12
CA THR A 97 -6.35 7.59 8.64
C THR A 97 -6.22 8.17 7.24
N THR A 98 -7.32 8.61 6.63
CA THR A 98 -7.28 9.12 5.26
C THR A 98 -6.33 10.29 5.09
N ASP A 99 -6.19 11.14 6.11
CA ASP A 99 -5.33 12.33 6.03
C ASP A 99 -3.85 11.99 6.19
N GLN A 100 -3.52 10.73 6.45
CA GLN A 100 -2.12 10.31 6.51
C GLN A 100 -1.52 10.12 5.13
N PHE A 101 -2.35 10.17 4.09
CA PHE A 101 -1.93 9.88 2.71
C PHE A 101 -2.55 10.88 1.75
N SER A 102 -1.96 10.99 0.56
CA SER A 102 -2.64 11.60 -0.58
C SER A 102 -3.33 10.46 -1.32
N ILE A 103 -4.65 10.53 -1.45
CA ILE A 103 -5.42 9.41 -1.97
C ILE A 103 -5.96 9.73 -3.36
N GLU A 104 -5.66 8.83 -4.30
CA GLU A 104 -6.21 8.87 -5.65
C GLU A 104 -7.13 7.66 -5.79
N HIS A 105 -8.38 7.91 -6.08
CA HIS A 105 -9.38 6.87 -6.12
C HIS A 105 -9.25 6.03 -7.38
N ARG A 106 -9.72 4.78 -7.27
CA ARG A 106 -9.79 3.90 -8.43
C ARG A 106 -10.81 4.44 -9.42
N ASN A 107 -10.43 4.44 -10.68
CA ASN A 107 -11.32 4.87 -11.75
C ASN A 107 -12.26 3.76 -12.16
N GLY A 108 -13.46 4.16 -12.50
CA GLY A 108 -14.43 3.26 -13.05
C GLY A 108 -15.19 2.45 -12.06
#